data_850b2436170423de29c77519d91abf52
#
_entry.id   850b2436170423de29c77519d91abf52
#
_cell.length_a   1.000
_cell.length_b   1.000
_cell.length_c   1.000
_cell.angle_alpha   90.00
_cell.angle_beta   90.00
_cell.angle_gamma   90.00
#
_symmetry.space_group_name_H-M   'P 1'
#
loop_
_entity.id
_entity.type
_entity.pdbx_description
1 polymer ?
#
loop_
_entity_poly.entity_id
_entity_poly.type
_entity_poly.pdbx_seq_one_letter_code
_entity_poly.pdbx_strand_id
1 'polypeptide(L)'
;MHPLSMLAEQAYAVFSGLGFEIALGPELESEWYNFDALNVPKDHPARDMQDTFWIKNKPGSVLRTHCTSVSAREIEEAGKEGRIPSAFISLGKIFRNEATDATHEMQF
;
A
#
# COMPACT_ATOMS: atom_id res chain seq x y z
N MET A 1 22.02 1.15 -9.96
CA MET A 1 20.81 0.95 -9.12
C MET A 1 20.10 2.28 -8.93
N HIS A 2 18.80 2.27 -9.05
CA HIS A 2 17.99 3.48 -8.89
C HIS A 2 18.11 4.01 -7.44
N PRO A 3 18.22 5.34 -7.25
CA PRO A 3 18.33 5.90 -5.89
C PRO A 3 17.21 5.49 -4.94
N LEU A 4 15.98 5.35 -5.42
CA LEU A 4 14.87 4.88 -4.58
C LEU A 4 15.06 3.44 -4.13
N SER A 5 15.62 2.58 -4.99
CA SER A 5 15.92 1.19 -4.64
C SER A 5 17.02 1.13 -3.58
N MET A 6 18.03 2.00 -3.68
CA MET A 6 19.08 2.10 -2.68
C MET A 6 18.53 2.54 -1.33
N LEU A 7 17.64 3.53 -1.34
CA LEU A 7 16.99 4.01 -0.12
C LEU A 7 16.14 2.92 0.52
N ALA A 8 15.39 2.17 -0.29
CA ALA A 8 14.58 1.07 0.20
C ALA A 8 15.43 -0.01 0.84
N GLU A 9 16.55 -0.39 0.21
CA GLU A 9 17.47 -1.37 0.77
C GLU A 9 18.03 -0.91 2.11
N GLN A 10 18.42 0.35 2.21
CA GLN A 10 18.95 0.92 3.44
C GLN A 10 17.89 0.91 4.55
N ALA A 11 16.66 1.31 4.22
CA ALA A 11 15.56 1.31 5.17
C ALA A 11 15.27 -0.10 5.68
N TYR A 12 15.20 -1.08 4.79
CA TYR A 12 14.98 -2.47 5.19
C TYR A 12 16.10 -2.99 6.08
N ALA A 13 17.35 -2.67 5.76
CA ALA A 13 18.49 -3.11 6.56
C ALA A 13 18.42 -2.52 7.99
N VAL A 14 18.12 -1.23 8.10
CA VAL A 14 18.05 -0.56 9.40
C VAL A 14 16.92 -1.16 10.24
N PHE A 15 15.72 -1.25 9.69
CA PHE A 15 14.55 -1.72 10.45
C PHE A 15 14.61 -3.21 10.75
N SER A 16 15.16 -4.03 9.83
CA SER A 16 15.40 -5.45 10.13
C SER A 16 16.36 -5.62 11.28
N GLY A 17 17.41 -4.78 11.34
CA GLY A 17 18.35 -4.78 12.45
C GLY A 17 17.72 -4.40 13.78
N LEU A 18 16.60 -3.65 13.75
CA LEU A 18 15.84 -3.29 14.94
C LEU A 18 14.76 -4.31 15.30
N GLY A 19 14.68 -5.41 14.56
CA GLY A 19 13.70 -6.45 14.83
C GLY A 19 12.37 -6.30 14.12
N PHE A 20 12.24 -5.34 13.20
CA PHE A 20 11.03 -5.21 12.37
C PHE A 20 11.03 -6.27 11.28
N GLU A 21 9.85 -6.85 11.05
CA GLU A 21 9.64 -7.74 9.91
C GLU A 21 9.35 -6.92 8.66
N ILE A 22 9.74 -7.45 7.50
CA ILE A 22 9.42 -6.82 6.23
C ILE A 22 8.11 -7.41 5.72
N ALA A 23 7.12 -6.56 5.52
CA ALA A 23 5.82 -6.96 4.99
C ALA A 23 5.69 -6.47 3.56
N LEU A 24 5.38 -7.39 2.64
CA LEU A 24 5.15 -7.09 1.23
C LEU A 24 3.69 -7.38 0.92
N GLY A 25 3.03 -6.45 0.26
CA GLY A 25 1.66 -6.63 -0.15
C GLY A 25 1.52 -6.56 -1.66
N PRO A 26 0.37 -6.94 -2.20
CA PRO A 26 0.13 -6.88 -3.64
C PRO A 26 -0.06 -5.44 -4.11
N GLU A 27 0.37 -5.14 -5.33
CA GLU A 27 0.08 -3.87 -5.97
C GLU A 27 -1.38 -3.81 -6.40
N LEU A 28 -1.93 -4.95 -6.85
CA LEU A 28 -3.34 -5.10 -7.15
C LEU A 28 -4.06 -5.46 -5.85
N GLU A 29 -4.84 -4.52 -5.33
CA GLU A 29 -5.43 -4.63 -4.00
C GLU A 29 -6.95 -4.70 -4.09
N SER A 30 -7.59 -5.28 -3.07
CA SER A 30 -9.04 -5.21 -2.96
C SER A 30 -9.45 -3.83 -2.46
N GLU A 31 -10.64 -3.39 -2.88
CA GLU A 31 -11.23 -2.14 -2.39
C GLU A 31 -11.34 -2.17 -0.87
N TRP A 32 -11.66 -3.34 -0.32
CA TRP A 32 -11.82 -3.47 1.13
C TRP A 32 -10.52 -3.13 1.87
N TYR A 33 -9.39 -3.75 1.49
CA TYR A 33 -8.10 -3.46 2.15
C TYR A 33 -7.60 -2.06 1.86
N ASN A 34 -7.86 -1.56 0.66
CA ASN A 34 -7.36 -0.25 0.28
C ASN A 34 -8.17 0.90 0.90
N PHE A 35 -9.44 0.69 1.19
CA PHE A 35 -10.32 1.74 1.69
C PHE A 35 -11.13 1.33 2.93
N ASP A 36 -11.97 0.30 2.83
CA ASP A 36 -12.91 -0.03 3.91
C ASP A 36 -12.21 -0.36 5.22
N ALA A 37 -11.17 -1.15 5.18
CA ALA A 37 -10.41 -1.54 6.37
C ALA A 37 -9.72 -0.34 7.04
N LEU A 38 -9.54 0.75 6.30
CA LEU A 38 -8.89 1.96 6.79
C LEU A 38 -9.89 3.08 7.07
N ASN A 39 -11.17 2.75 7.15
CA ASN A 39 -12.25 3.68 7.44
C ASN A 39 -12.43 4.81 6.41
N VAL A 40 -12.13 4.53 5.15
CA VAL A 40 -12.41 5.47 4.06
C VAL A 40 -13.84 5.23 3.57
N PRO A 41 -14.79 6.16 3.79
CA PRO A 41 -16.17 5.93 3.38
C PRO A 41 -16.32 5.91 1.87
N LYS A 42 -17.42 5.30 1.39
CA LYS A 42 -17.63 5.10 -0.05
C LYS A 42 -17.75 6.40 -0.83
N ASP A 43 -18.20 7.46 -0.21
CA ASP A 43 -18.34 8.78 -0.85
C ASP A 43 -17.09 9.66 -0.69
N HIS A 44 -16.02 9.12 -0.11
CA HIS A 44 -14.79 9.88 0.07
C HIS A 44 -14.11 10.13 -1.29
N PRO A 45 -13.58 11.36 -1.52
CA PRO A 45 -12.92 11.68 -2.78
C PRO A 45 -11.77 10.75 -3.16
N ALA A 46 -11.11 10.13 -2.19
CA ALA A 46 -10.01 9.20 -2.45
C ALA A 46 -10.46 7.98 -3.26
N ARG A 47 -11.75 7.63 -3.22
CA ARG A 47 -12.31 6.53 -4.01
C ARG A 47 -12.78 6.98 -5.38
N ASP A 48 -12.67 8.26 -5.69
CA ASP A 48 -13.08 8.79 -6.98
C ASP A 48 -12.22 8.17 -8.09
N MET A 49 -12.84 7.92 -9.25
CA MET A 49 -12.15 7.40 -10.42
C MET A 49 -11.00 8.31 -10.88
N GLN A 50 -11.03 9.59 -10.49
CA GLN A 50 -9.96 10.53 -10.80
C GLN A 50 -8.68 10.25 -10.00
N ASP A 51 -8.81 9.68 -8.81
CA ASP A 51 -7.67 9.45 -7.92
C ASP A 51 -7.24 7.98 -7.82
N THR A 52 -8.06 7.06 -8.26
CA THR A 52 -7.84 5.62 -8.09
C THR A 52 -7.96 4.90 -9.43
N PHE A 53 -7.02 3.99 -9.70
CA PHE A 53 -7.11 3.10 -10.86
C PHE A 53 -7.96 1.88 -10.50
N TRP A 54 -9.18 1.83 -11.01
CA TRP A 54 -10.08 0.69 -10.85
C TRP A 54 -9.84 -0.32 -11.96
N ILE A 55 -9.86 -1.60 -11.62
CA ILE A 55 -9.60 -2.65 -12.60
C ILE A 55 -10.91 -3.01 -13.31
N LYS A 56 -10.94 -2.80 -14.61
CA LYS A 56 -12.16 -2.89 -15.43
C LYS A 56 -12.84 -4.26 -15.37
N ASN A 57 -12.07 -5.33 -15.40
CA ASN A 57 -12.61 -6.70 -15.47
C ASN A 57 -12.64 -7.41 -14.11
N LYS A 58 -12.33 -6.71 -13.03
CA LYS A 58 -12.34 -7.27 -11.67
C LYS A 58 -13.00 -6.29 -10.72
N PRO A 59 -14.33 -6.32 -10.59
CA PRO A 59 -15.04 -5.44 -9.67
C PRO A 59 -14.47 -5.57 -8.24
N GLY A 60 -14.32 -4.44 -7.58
CA GLY A 60 -13.77 -4.42 -6.23
C GLY A 60 -12.26 -4.52 -6.14
N SER A 61 -11.56 -4.43 -7.27
CA SER A 61 -10.09 -4.44 -7.33
C SER A 61 -9.56 -3.10 -7.80
N VAL A 62 -8.47 -2.65 -7.18
CA VAL A 62 -7.83 -1.37 -7.50
C VAL A 62 -6.31 -1.57 -7.50
N LEU A 63 -5.57 -0.65 -8.12
CA LEU A 63 -4.15 -0.54 -7.87
C LEU A 63 -4.00 0.25 -6.57
N ARG A 64 -3.18 -0.24 -5.65
CA ARG A 64 -3.07 0.37 -4.33
C ARG A 64 -2.66 1.84 -4.42
N THR A 65 -3.35 2.69 -3.67
CA THR A 65 -3.10 4.13 -3.65
C THR A 65 -2.16 4.54 -2.52
N HIS A 66 -1.84 3.61 -1.63
CA HIS A 66 -0.92 3.79 -0.51
C HIS A 66 -0.49 2.42 0.01
N CYS A 67 0.57 2.38 0.81
CA CYS A 67 1.06 1.12 1.37
C CYS A 67 0.35 0.74 2.67
N THR A 68 -0.58 1.54 3.17
CA THR A 68 -1.32 1.26 4.41
C THR A 68 -2.21 0.02 4.27
N SER A 69 -2.62 -0.35 3.05
CA SER A 69 -3.34 -1.59 2.82
C SER A 69 -2.54 -2.82 3.23
N VAL A 70 -1.22 -2.77 3.09
CA VAL A 70 -0.32 -3.84 3.57
C VAL A 70 -0.39 -3.93 5.09
N SER A 71 -0.48 -2.78 5.77
CA SER A 71 -0.64 -2.74 7.22
C SER A 71 -1.93 -3.43 7.65
N ALA A 72 -3.03 -3.19 6.95
CA ALA A 72 -4.31 -3.83 7.25
C ALA A 72 -4.21 -5.35 7.09
N ARG A 73 -3.58 -5.83 6.01
CA ARG A 73 -3.38 -7.26 5.79
C ARG A 73 -2.52 -7.89 6.86
N GLU A 74 -1.42 -7.23 7.22
CA GLU A 74 -0.46 -7.75 8.19
C GLU A 74 -1.06 -7.82 9.58
N ILE A 75 -1.84 -6.81 9.99
CA ILE A 75 -2.52 -6.81 11.27
C ILE A 75 -3.53 -7.96 11.34
N GLU A 76 -4.28 -8.19 10.27
CA GLU A 76 -5.24 -9.29 10.21
C GLU A 76 -4.54 -10.64 10.34
N GLU A 77 -3.44 -10.85 9.59
CA GLU A 77 -2.66 -12.08 9.66
C GLU A 77 -2.05 -12.30 11.04
N ALA A 78 -1.46 -11.25 11.61
CA ALA A 78 -0.87 -11.32 12.95
C ALA A 78 -1.92 -11.69 13.99
N GLY A 79 -3.13 -11.14 13.86
CA GLY A 79 -4.23 -11.47 14.75
C GLY A 79 -4.64 -12.93 14.64
N LYS A 80 -4.74 -13.46 13.41
CA LYS A 80 -5.08 -14.86 13.17
C LYS A 80 -4.04 -15.83 13.72
N GLU A 81 -2.76 -15.45 13.60
CA GLU A 81 -1.65 -16.30 14.04
C GLU A 81 -1.25 -16.08 15.48
N GLY A 82 -1.87 -15.13 16.17
CA GLY A 82 -1.52 -14.80 17.54
C GLY A 82 -0.18 -14.09 17.70
N ARG A 83 0.32 -13.44 16.62
CA ARG A 83 1.60 -12.74 16.63
C ARG A 83 1.46 -11.27 17.06
N ILE A 84 0.68 -11.02 18.07
CA ILE A 84 0.49 -9.68 18.61
C ILE A 84 1.18 -9.61 19.98
N PRO A 85 2.01 -8.58 20.23
CA PRO A 85 2.32 -7.44 19.37
C PRO A 85 3.30 -7.80 18.24
N SER A 86 3.21 -7.03 17.14
CA SER A 86 4.10 -7.22 16.00
C SER A 86 4.64 -5.88 15.51
N ALA A 87 5.83 -5.90 14.92
CA ALA A 87 6.44 -4.73 14.32
C ALA A 87 6.89 -5.07 12.90
N PHE A 88 6.47 -4.28 11.93
CA PHE A 88 6.83 -4.52 10.53
C PHE A 88 6.98 -3.21 9.77
N ILE A 89 7.66 -3.28 8.63
CA ILE A 89 7.85 -2.16 7.72
C ILE A 89 7.44 -2.59 6.32
N SER A 90 6.84 -1.69 5.57
CA SER A 90 6.49 -1.93 4.18
C SER A 90 6.87 -0.72 3.34
N LEU A 91 7.53 -0.99 2.20
CA LEU A 91 7.86 0.01 1.21
C LEU A 91 7.46 -0.55 -0.15
N GLY A 92 6.93 0.30 -1.02
CA GLY A 92 6.53 -0.17 -2.33
C GLY A 92 5.97 0.94 -3.20
N LYS A 93 5.64 0.56 -4.42
CA LYS A 93 5.04 1.49 -5.38
C LYS A 93 3.57 1.68 -5.07
N ILE A 94 3.10 2.91 -5.25
CA ILE A 94 1.69 3.24 -5.18
C ILE A 94 1.27 3.87 -6.51
N PHE A 95 -0.03 3.87 -6.76
CA PHE A 95 -0.55 4.31 -8.05
C PHE A 95 -1.73 5.24 -7.81
N ARG A 96 -1.70 6.39 -8.48
CA ARG A 96 -2.78 7.36 -8.41
C ARG A 96 -3.11 7.86 -9.79
N ASN A 97 -4.40 7.98 -10.07
CA ASN A 97 -4.91 8.43 -11.35
C ASN A 97 -5.03 9.96 -11.35
N GLU A 98 -3.88 10.63 -11.40
CA GLU A 98 -3.82 12.08 -11.44
C GLU A 98 -3.45 12.57 -12.83
N ALA A 99 -3.79 13.83 -13.14
CA ALA A 99 -3.38 14.44 -14.39
C ALA A 99 -1.85 14.46 -14.45
N THR A 100 -1.28 13.86 -15.49
CA THR A 100 0.16 13.78 -15.67
C THR A 100 0.68 15.08 -16.27
N ASP A 101 1.67 15.68 -15.64
CA ASP A 101 2.33 16.86 -16.14
C ASP A 101 3.81 16.85 -15.71
N ALA A 102 4.49 18.01 -15.79
CA ALA A 102 5.91 18.10 -15.45
C ALA A 102 6.20 17.82 -13.97
N THR A 103 5.21 17.89 -13.10
CA THR A 103 5.38 17.75 -11.65
C THR A 103 4.65 16.55 -11.05
N HIS A 104 3.84 15.85 -11.84
CA HIS A 104 3.03 14.72 -11.34
C HIS A 104 3.31 13.45 -12.15
N GLU A 105 3.46 12.35 -11.47
CA GLU A 105 3.59 11.04 -12.06
C GLU A 105 2.49 10.14 -11.52
N MET A 106 2.00 9.19 -12.33
CA MET A 106 0.95 8.28 -11.87
C MET A 106 1.46 7.11 -11.04
N GLN A 107 2.78 6.94 -10.93
CA GLN A 107 3.42 5.89 -10.14
C GLN A 107 4.45 6.50 -9.21
N PHE A 108 4.36 6.20 -7.91
CA PHE A 108 5.34 6.69 -6.94
C PHE A 108 5.34 5.90 -5.64
#